data_898c5c88525103ad88ec971abe9805b0
#
_entry.id   898c5c88525103ad88ec971abe9805b0
#
_cell.length_a   1.000
_cell.length_b   1.000
_cell.length_c   1.000
_cell.angle_alpha   90.00
_cell.angle_beta   90.00
_cell.angle_gamma   90.00
#
_symmetry.space_group_name_H-M   'P 1'
#
loop_
_entity.id
_entity.type
_entity.pdbx_description
1 polymer ?
#
loop_
_entity_poly.entity_id
_entity_poly.type
_entity_poly.pdbx_seq_one_letter_code
_entity_poly.pdbx_strand_id
1 'polypeptide(L)'
;MTIAVTGATGRVGGLVARALSEQGVPVRLLVRDPRRAPELAATTVAPAVYGHDCAPALEGVTTLLMVSGSESPDRVAEHRAFIDDAAEAGVEHVVYTSFVAAGPDAAFLLARDHGDTEEALRASGMRWTMLRNNIYLDDLPRWVGEDGAIRGPAGDGHLAGVAIDDVARVAVTALLDPRRHAGRTYELTGPEALGLDEVAAAIGRATGRAVRYVRETHEEAVASRAGYGAADWQVAAWISTYTAIERGELGVVSGDVERITGQPALDLASVLGHA
;
A
#
# COMPACT_ATOMS: atom_id res chain seq x y z
N MET A 1 18.93 -17.31 4.72
CA MET A 1 18.05 -16.30 4.09
C MET A 1 17.95 -15.13 5.05
N THR A 2 18.35 -13.94 4.62
CA THR A 2 18.23 -12.72 5.44
C THR A 2 17.12 -11.89 4.83
N ILE A 3 16.04 -11.66 5.60
CA ILE A 3 14.92 -10.83 5.18
C ILE A 3 15.15 -9.40 5.66
N ALA A 4 14.91 -8.41 4.79
CA ALA A 4 14.83 -7.01 5.17
C ALA A 4 13.41 -6.45 4.91
N VAL A 5 12.99 -5.49 5.72
CA VAL A 5 11.69 -4.84 5.63
C VAL A 5 11.89 -3.33 5.68
N THR A 6 11.49 -2.63 4.60
CA THR A 6 11.39 -1.17 4.62
C THR A 6 10.07 -0.73 5.26
N GLY A 7 9.99 0.52 5.67
CA GLY A 7 8.75 1.04 6.26
C GLY A 7 8.32 0.37 7.56
N ALA A 8 9.26 -0.24 8.32
CA ALA A 8 8.97 -0.96 9.56
C ALA A 8 8.37 -0.07 10.68
N THR A 9 8.46 1.24 10.56
CA THR A 9 7.78 2.22 11.44
C THR A 9 6.37 2.59 10.97
N GLY A 10 5.96 2.12 9.80
CA GLY A 10 4.62 2.31 9.23
C GLY A 10 3.70 1.12 9.51
N ARG A 11 2.48 1.20 8.99
CA ARG A 11 1.44 0.18 9.26
C ARG A 11 1.79 -1.17 8.63
N VAL A 12 1.92 -1.26 7.32
CA VAL A 12 2.19 -2.53 6.62
C VAL A 12 3.54 -3.12 7.05
N GLY A 13 4.63 -2.34 6.91
CA GLY A 13 5.97 -2.82 7.25
C GLY A 13 6.11 -3.19 8.73
N GLY A 14 5.45 -2.46 9.63
CA GLY A 14 5.44 -2.75 11.06
C GLY A 14 4.73 -4.07 11.40
N LEU A 15 3.57 -4.34 10.77
CA LEU A 15 2.86 -5.62 10.95
C LEU A 15 3.67 -6.79 10.40
N VAL A 16 4.27 -6.64 9.22
CA VAL A 16 5.12 -7.69 8.64
C VAL A 16 6.34 -7.96 9.51
N ALA A 17 7.05 -6.91 9.97
CA ALA A 17 8.21 -7.05 10.82
C ALA A 17 7.86 -7.77 12.13
N ARG A 18 6.74 -7.43 12.76
CA ARG A 18 6.22 -8.08 13.98
C ARG A 18 5.90 -9.54 13.72
N ALA A 19 5.13 -9.84 12.68
CA ALA A 19 4.71 -11.19 12.36
C ALA A 19 5.90 -12.13 12.05
N LEU A 20 6.94 -11.64 11.39
CA LEU A 20 8.18 -12.40 11.16
C LEU A 20 8.95 -12.59 12.44
N SER A 21 9.07 -11.56 13.29
CA SER A 21 9.72 -11.63 14.59
C SER A 21 9.06 -12.66 15.53
N GLU A 22 7.73 -12.66 15.60
CA GLU A 22 6.93 -13.60 16.40
C GLU A 22 7.13 -15.07 15.95
N GLN A 23 7.44 -15.28 14.67
CA GLN A 23 7.80 -16.60 14.11
C GLN A 23 9.29 -16.93 14.30
N GLY A 24 10.07 -16.08 15.00
CA GLY A 24 11.50 -16.29 15.22
C GLY A 24 12.36 -16.11 13.96
N VAL A 25 11.84 -15.48 12.92
CA VAL A 25 12.57 -15.22 11.67
C VAL A 25 13.46 -13.99 11.85
N PRO A 26 14.77 -14.08 11.59
CA PRO A 26 15.65 -12.90 11.64
C PRO A 26 15.30 -11.88 10.57
N VAL A 27 15.09 -10.61 11.00
CA VAL A 27 14.69 -9.52 10.09
C VAL A 27 15.59 -8.31 10.29
N ARG A 28 16.00 -7.69 9.19
CA ARG A 28 16.62 -6.36 9.19
C ARG A 28 15.55 -5.30 8.93
N LEU A 29 15.37 -4.41 9.88
CA LEU A 29 14.46 -3.27 9.77
C LEU A 29 15.17 -2.11 9.09
N LEU A 30 14.71 -1.72 7.91
CA LEU A 30 15.23 -0.59 7.15
C LEU A 30 14.34 0.63 7.45
N VAL A 31 14.88 1.61 8.15
CA VAL A 31 14.11 2.76 8.66
C VAL A 31 14.85 4.07 8.40
N ARG A 32 14.11 5.16 8.23
CA ARG A 32 14.70 6.51 8.05
C ARG A 32 15.40 7.02 9.31
N ASP A 33 14.80 6.74 10.47
CA ASP A 33 15.37 7.10 11.78
C ASP A 33 15.42 5.84 12.67
N PRO A 34 16.62 5.29 12.92
CA PRO A 34 16.80 4.10 13.75
C PRO A 34 16.20 4.19 15.16
N ARG A 35 16.10 5.40 15.71
CA ARG A 35 15.51 5.63 17.06
C ARG A 35 14.00 5.35 17.10
N ARG A 36 13.35 5.30 15.95
CA ARG A 36 11.91 5.02 15.80
C ARG A 36 11.62 3.58 15.43
N ALA A 37 12.66 2.75 15.28
CA ALA A 37 12.47 1.34 14.98
C ALA A 37 11.72 0.64 16.12
N PRO A 38 10.77 -0.27 15.81
CA PRO A 38 10.11 -1.04 16.86
C PRO A 38 11.13 -2.00 17.50
N GLU A 39 11.03 -2.15 18.83
CA GLU A 39 11.81 -3.14 19.57
C GLU A 39 11.16 -4.52 19.40
N LEU A 40 11.76 -5.36 18.57
CA LEU A 40 11.29 -6.71 18.27
C LEU A 40 12.41 -7.72 18.45
N ALA A 41 12.04 -8.96 18.82
CA ALA A 41 13.01 -10.04 18.93
C ALA A 41 13.60 -10.41 17.56
N ALA A 42 14.84 -10.92 17.55
CA ALA A 42 15.53 -11.37 16.33
C ALA A 42 15.63 -10.31 15.21
N THR A 43 15.68 -9.01 15.55
CA THR A 43 15.81 -7.95 14.58
C THR A 43 17.14 -7.21 14.67
N THR A 44 17.60 -6.72 13.53
CA THR A 44 18.65 -5.69 13.41
C THR A 44 18.08 -4.46 12.76
N VAL A 45 18.66 -3.29 12.99
CA VAL A 45 18.18 -2.02 12.43
C VAL A 45 19.27 -1.39 11.61
N ALA A 46 18.93 -0.90 10.41
CA ALA A 46 19.82 -0.12 9.57
C ALA A 46 19.08 1.11 9.02
N PRO A 47 19.78 2.28 8.89
CA PRO A 47 19.21 3.45 8.27
C PRO A 47 19.08 3.24 6.77
N ALA A 48 17.92 3.57 6.20
CA ALA A 48 17.68 3.58 4.77
C ALA A 48 16.64 4.65 4.40
N VAL A 49 16.99 5.48 3.44
CA VAL A 49 16.14 6.56 2.92
C VAL A 49 16.13 6.45 1.41
N TYR A 50 14.98 6.26 0.80
CA TYR A 50 14.85 6.20 -0.65
C TYR A 50 15.42 7.47 -1.30
N GLY A 51 16.13 7.31 -2.41
CA GLY A 51 16.84 8.41 -3.07
C GLY A 51 18.24 8.72 -2.49
N HIS A 52 18.67 7.98 -1.46
CA HIS A 52 20.03 8.04 -0.91
C HIS A 52 20.70 6.68 -1.05
N ASP A 53 22.04 6.61 -0.86
CA ASP A 53 22.79 5.35 -0.89
C ASP A 53 22.30 4.40 0.22
N CYS A 54 21.58 3.36 -0.18
CA CYS A 54 21.07 2.31 0.69
C CYS A 54 21.82 0.97 0.57
N ALA A 55 22.77 0.85 -0.35
CA ALA A 55 23.50 -0.39 -0.59
C ALA A 55 24.16 -0.96 0.70
N PRO A 56 24.79 -0.14 1.57
CA PRO A 56 25.37 -0.65 2.83
C PRO A 56 24.31 -1.23 3.77
N ALA A 57 23.11 -0.69 3.79
CA ALA A 57 22.02 -1.20 4.63
C ALA A 57 21.44 -2.52 4.12
N LEU A 58 21.66 -2.84 2.84
CA LEU A 58 21.18 -4.03 2.15
C LEU A 58 22.23 -5.16 2.06
N GLU A 59 23.46 -4.94 2.51
CA GLU A 59 24.54 -5.94 2.46
C GLU A 59 24.10 -7.26 3.13
N GLY A 60 24.21 -8.38 2.39
CA GLY A 60 23.83 -9.71 2.84
C GLY A 60 22.32 -9.97 2.94
N VAL A 61 21.48 -9.04 2.51
CA VAL A 61 20.03 -9.26 2.37
C VAL A 61 19.77 -10.10 1.13
N THR A 62 18.98 -11.15 1.26
CA THR A 62 18.58 -12.00 0.12
C THR A 62 17.14 -11.79 -0.32
N THR A 63 16.27 -11.39 0.62
CA THR A 63 14.85 -11.16 0.35
C THR A 63 14.41 -9.83 0.99
N LEU A 64 13.74 -9.01 0.24
CA LEU A 64 13.39 -7.65 0.63
C LEU A 64 11.88 -7.41 0.51
N LEU A 65 11.23 -6.90 1.58
CA LEU A 65 9.97 -6.21 1.45
C LEU A 65 10.24 -4.73 1.18
N MET A 66 9.92 -4.28 -0.03
CA MET A 66 9.94 -2.90 -0.41
C MET A 66 8.53 -2.30 -0.25
N VAL A 67 8.29 -1.63 0.86
CA VAL A 67 7.06 -0.83 1.05
C VAL A 67 7.21 0.46 0.26
N SER A 68 6.25 0.78 -0.57
CA SER A 68 6.25 1.99 -1.39
C SER A 68 6.43 3.26 -0.56
N GLY A 69 7.23 4.20 -1.06
CA GLY A 69 7.50 5.48 -0.41
C GLY A 69 6.26 6.37 -0.29
N SER A 70 6.35 7.37 0.59
CA SER A 70 5.32 8.40 0.72
C SER A 70 5.15 9.19 -0.58
N GLU A 71 4.05 9.93 -0.68
CA GLU A 71 3.81 10.87 -1.78
C GLU A 71 4.98 11.88 -1.87
N SER A 72 5.59 11.95 -3.04
CA SER A 72 6.71 12.85 -3.36
C SER A 72 6.73 13.09 -4.87
N PRO A 73 7.09 14.29 -5.34
CA PRO A 73 7.30 14.55 -6.76
C PRO A 73 8.44 13.69 -7.34
N ASP A 74 9.40 13.30 -6.51
CA ASP A 74 10.58 12.52 -6.91
C ASP A 74 10.42 11.02 -6.65
N ARG A 75 9.22 10.57 -6.24
CA ARG A 75 8.92 9.21 -5.76
C ARG A 75 9.43 8.11 -6.70
N VAL A 76 9.23 8.27 -8.00
CA VAL A 76 9.67 7.28 -9.00
C VAL A 76 11.20 7.21 -9.05
N ALA A 77 11.88 8.36 -9.03
CA ALA A 77 13.33 8.41 -9.01
C ALA A 77 13.92 7.83 -7.73
N GLU A 78 13.31 8.13 -6.57
CA GLU A 78 13.67 7.58 -5.27
C GLU A 78 13.52 6.05 -5.23
N HIS A 79 12.43 5.52 -5.80
CA HIS A 79 12.20 4.08 -5.91
C HIS A 79 13.22 3.40 -6.82
N ARG A 80 13.53 4.00 -7.99
CA ARG A 80 14.52 3.45 -8.93
C ARG A 80 15.90 3.38 -8.30
N ALA A 81 16.35 4.46 -7.65
CA ALA A 81 17.63 4.46 -6.95
C ALA A 81 17.72 3.35 -5.89
N PHE A 82 16.67 3.15 -5.10
CA PHE A 82 16.64 2.09 -4.10
C PHE A 82 16.62 0.67 -4.73
N ILE A 83 16.00 0.50 -5.88
CA ILE A 83 16.00 -0.78 -6.63
C ILE A 83 17.40 -1.06 -7.16
N ASP A 84 18.09 -0.05 -7.68
CA ASP A 84 19.47 -0.16 -8.17
C ASP A 84 20.41 -0.54 -7.01
N ASP A 85 20.31 0.12 -5.85
CA ASP A 85 21.06 -0.21 -4.63
C ASP A 85 20.80 -1.66 -4.18
N ALA A 86 19.53 -2.12 -4.25
CA ALA A 86 19.18 -3.48 -3.89
C ALA A 86 19.80 -4.52 -4.85
N ALA A 87 19.81 -4.23 -6.14
CA ALA A 87 20.46 -5.09 -7.14
C ALA A 87 21.99 -5.11 -6.94
N GLU A 88 22.62 -3.97 -6.70
CA GLU A 88 24.06 -3.86 -6.43
C GLU A 88 24.48 -4.61 -5.17
N ALA A 89 23.65 -4.53 -4.09
CA ALA A 89 23.88 -5.25 -2.85
C ALA A 89 23.65 -6.79 -2.94
N GLY A 90 23.18 -7.27 -4.10
CA GLY A 90 22.93 -8.69 -4.34
C GLY A 90 21.63 -9.23 -3.76
N VAL A 91 20.63 -8.39 -3.55
CA VAL A 91 19.27 -8.84 -3.20
C VAL A 91 18.74 -9.75 -4.31
N GLU A 92 18.24 -10.92 -3.94
CA GLU A 92 17.79 -11.91 -4.92
C GLU A 92 16.29 -11.78 -5.26
N HIS A 93 15.48 -11.31 -4.30
CA HIS A 93 14.04 -11.25 -4.45
C HIS A 93 13.45 -10.03 -3.73
N VAL A 94 12.62 -9.27 -4.44
CA VAL A 94 11.89 -8.12 -3.89
C VAL A 94 10.39 -8.42 -3.90
N VAL A 95 9.74 -8.31 -2.74
CA VAL A 95 8.29 -8.24 -2.58
C VAL A 95 7.92 -6.76 -2.49
N TYR A 96 7.15 -6.25 -3.43
CA TYR A 96 6.84 -4.82 -3.54
C TYR A 96 5.37 -4.53 -3.29
N THR A 97 5.06 -3.55 -2.43
CA THR A 97 3.71 -3.05 -2.26
C THR A 97 3.35 -2.10 -3.40
N SER A 98 2.72 -2.65 -4.43
CA SER A 98 2.21 -1.93 -5.59
C SER A 98 0.75 -1.50 -5.37
N PHE A 99 0.07 -1.10 -6.43
CA PHE A 99 -1.34 -0.67 -6.40
C PHE A 99 -2.12 -1.32 -7.53
N VAL A 100 -3.41 -1.61 -7.32
CA VAL A 100 -4.31 -2.13 -8.37
C VAL A 100 -4.32 -1.17 -9.57
N ALA A 101 -4.51 -1.71 -10.77
CA ALA A 101 -4.45 -0.96 -12.01
C ALA A 101 -3.12 -0.20 -12.27
N ALA A 102 -2.01 -0.56 -11.56
CA ALA A 102 -0.71 0.07 -11.79
C ALA A 102 -0.30 -0.01 -13.26
N GLY A 103 -0.04 1.16 -13.87
CA GLY A 103 0.33 1.27 -15.27
C GLY A 103 0.22 2.69 -15.81
N PRO A 104 0.72 2.97 -17.02
CA PRO A 104 0.82 4.33 -17.57
C PRO A 104 -0.55 4.99 -17.79
N ASP A 105 -1.59 4.20 -18.05
CA ASP A 105 -2.94 4.69 -18.37
C ASP A 105 -3.88 4.74 -17.14
N ALA A 106 -3.37 4.38 -15.94
CA ALA A 106 -4.17 4.40 -14.73
C ALA A 106 -4.81 5.78 -14.50
N ALA A 107 -6.09 5.80 -14.10
CA ALA A 107 -6.76 7.04 -13.75
C ALA A 107 -6.17 7.63 -12.46
N PHE A 108 -5.86 6.78 -11.48
CA PHE A 108 -5.17 7.20 -10.27
C PHE A 108 -3.71 7.53 -10.55
N LEU A 109 -3.33 8.78 -10.36
CA LEU A 109 -1.99 9.27 -10.72
C LEU A 109 -0.87 8.52 -10.01
N LEU A 110 -1.02 8.22 -8.72
CA LEU A 110 0.01 7.46 -8.00
C LEU A 110 0.08 5.98 -8.43
N ALA A 111 -0.95 5.42 -9.05
CA ALA A 111 -0.87 4.09 -9.64
C ALA A 111 0.06 4.06 -10.87
N ARG A 112 0.28 5.20 -11.53
CA ARG A 112 1.30 5.33 -12.60
C ARG A 112 2.70 5.19 -12.03
N ASP A 113 2.98 5.84 -10.88
CA ASP A 113 4.27 5.69 -10.19
C ASP A 113 4.53 4.23 -9.79
N HIS A 114 3.47 3.52 -9.37
CA HIS A 114 3.59 2.09 -9.08
C HIS A 114 3.90 1.29 -10.35
N GLY A 115 3.29 1.63 -11.49
CA GLY A 115 3.61 1.03 -12.79
C GLY A 115 5.08 1.21 -13.18
N ASP A 116 5.58 2.44 -13.08
CA ASP A 116 7.00 2.77 -13.33
C ASP A 116 7.95 2.00 -12.41
N THR A 117 7.57 1.82 -11.13
CA THR A 117 8.35 1.04 -10.15
C THR A 117 8.32 -0.45 -10.47
N GLU A 118 7.17 -1.00 -10.86
CA GLU A 118 7.06 -2.39 -11.32
C GLU A 118 7.95 -2.66 -12.55
N GLU A 119 8.00 -1.73 -13.49
CA GLU A 119 8.88 -1.84 -14.66
C GLU A 119 10.36 -1.83 -14.27
N ALA A 120 10.76 -0.94 -13.35
CA ALA A 120 12.12 -0.90 -12.82
C ALA A 120 12.49 -2.23 -12.13
N LEU A 121 11.59 -2.80 -11.32
CA LEU A 121 11.81 -4.10 -10.68
C LEU A 121 11.92 -5.24 -11.71
N ARG A 122 11.10 -5.25 -12.77
CA ARG A 122 11.21 -6.24 -13.85
C ARG A 122 12.53 -6.15 -14.59
N ALA A 123 13.07 -4.92 -14.76
CA ALA A 123 14.33 -4.66 -15.46
C ALA A 123 15.57 -4.93 -14.60
N SER A 124 15.45 -4.96 -13.27
CA SER A 124 16.58 -5.02 -12.32
C SER A 124 17.38 -6.33 -12.32
N GLY A 125 16.84 -7.39 -12.94
CA GLY A 125 17.42 -8.74 -12.88
C GLY A 125 17.13 -9.53 -11.61
N MET A 126 16.60 -8.89 -10.55
CA MET A 126 16.13 -9.56 -9.34
C MET A 126 14.82 -10.30 -9.61
N ARG A 127 14.54 -11.36 -8.84
CA ARG A 127 13.18 -11.92 -8.77
C ARG A 127 12.27 -10.92 -8.06
N TRP A 128 11.01 -10.89 -8.43
CA TRP A 128 10.05 -9.97 -7.86
C TRP A 128 8.70 -10.63 -7.59
N THR A 129 7.95 -10.05 -6.65
CA THR A 129 6.52 -10.30 -6.40
C THR A 129 5.84 -8.97 -6.22
N MET A 130 4.83 -8.66 -7.05
CA MET A 130 4.06 -7.43 -6.94
C MET A 130 2.79 -7.67 -6.12
N LEU A 131 2.61 -6.93 -5.05
CA LEU A 131 1.40 -6.91 -4.24
C LEU A 131 0.62 -5.64 -4.61
N ARG A 132 -0.29 -5.74 -5.57
CA ARG A 132 -1.13 -4.64 -6.00
C ARG A 132 -2.28 -4.47 -5.01
N ASN A 133 -2.05 -3.62 -4.03
CA ASN A 133 -3.03 -3.30 -2.99
C ASN A 133 -4.12 -2.39 -3.57
N ASN A 134 -5.36 -2.60 -3.17
CA ASN A 134 -6.41 -1.60 -3.35
C ASN A 134 -6.35 -0.57 -2.20
N ILE A 135 -7.24 0.40 -2.19
CA ILE A 135 -7.42 1.37 -1.10
C ILE A 135 -7.56 0.62 0.22
N TYR A 136 -6.84 1.07 1.23
CA TYR A 136 -6.93 0.44 2.55
C TYR A 136 -8.28 0.75 3.22
N LEU A 137 -9.00 -0.29 3.60
CA LEU A 137 -10.25 -0.19 4.35
C LEU A 137 -10.06 0.59 5.65
N ASP A 138 -8.90 0.44 6.26
CA ASP A 138 -8.47 1.13 7.48
C ASP A 138 -8.38 2.66 7.33
N ASP A 139 -8.25 3.18 6.11
CA ASP A 139 -8.15 4.60 5.86
C ASP A 139 -9.50 5.27 5.54
N LEU A 140 -10.51 4.49 5.17
CA LEU A 140 -11.82 5.02 4.79
C LEU A 140 -12.47 5.90 5.87
N PRO A 141 -12.36 5.61 7.19
CA PRO A 141 -12.88 6.51 8.21
C PRO A 141 -12.26 7.92 8.19
N ARG A 142 -11.03 8.06 7.69
CA ARG A 142 -10.34 9.35 7.57
C ARG A 142 -10.84 10.19 6.39
N TRP A 143 -11.58 9.59 5.47
CA TRP A 143 -12.20 10.31 4.35
C TRP A 143 -13.43 11.11 4.80
N VAL A 144 -13.92 10.84 6.02
CA VAL A 144 -15.08 11.54 6.59
C VAL A 144 -14.64 12.89 7.15
N GLY A 145 -15.13 13.96 6.57
CA GLY A 145 -14.92 15.32 7.04
C GLY A 145 -15.59 15.57 8.40
N GLU A 146 -15.27 16.71 9.02
CA GLU A 146 -15.84 17.11 10.33
C GLU A 146 -17.37 17.18 10.29
N ASP A 147 -17.95 17.53 9.16
CA ASP A 147 -19.40 17.61 8.92
C ASP A 147 -20.05 16.26 8.59
N GLY A 148 -19.32 15.16 8.72
CA GLY A 148 -19.79 13.81 8.45
C GLY A 148 -19.90 13.47 6.95
N ALA A 149 -19.24 14.18 6.06
CA ALA A 149 -19.32 13.90 4.63
C ALA A 149 -18.01 13.30 4.07
N ILE A 150 -18.15 12.23 3.29
CA ILE A 150 -17.13 11.78 2.32
C ILE A 150 -17.43 12.54 1.02
N ARG A 151 -16.45 13.26 0.47
CA ARG A 151 -16.64 14.09 -0.73
C ARG A 151 -15.70 13.67 -1.84
N GLY A 152 -16.23 13.59 -3.06
CA GLY A 152 -15.41 13.38 -4.24
C GLY A 152 -16.19 12.99 -5.49
N PRO A 153 -15.55 13.03 -6.67
CA PRO A 153 -16.15 12.76 -7.96
C PRO A 153 -16.06 11.26 -8.32
N ALA A 154 -16.58 10.36 -7.45
CA ALA A 154 -16.59 8.93 -7.73
C ALA A 154 -17.89 8.45 -8.39
N GLY A 155 -18.88 9.36 -8.59
CA GLY A 155 -20.16 8.97 -9.17
C GLY A 155 -20.82 7.81 -8.42
N ASP A 156 -21.22 6.79 -9.16
CA ASP A 156 -21.76 5.53 -8.66
C ASP A 156 -20.71 4.39 -8.73
N GLY A 157 -19.42 4.73 -8.85
CA GLY A 157 -18.33 3.77 -8.89
C GLY A 157 -18.14 3.04 -7.56
N HIS A 158 -17.47 1.88 -7.63
CA HIS A 158 -17.24 1.00 -6.48
C HIS A 158 -15.75 0.80 -6.26
N LEU A 159 -15.37 0.48 -5.02
CA LEU A 159 -14.03 0.08 -4.65
C LEU A 159 -14.06 -1.24 -3.87
N ALA A 160 -13.13 -2.13 -4.18
CA ALA A 160 -12.89 -3.38 -3.47
C ALA A 160 -11.68 -3.20 -2.53
N GLY A 161 -11.84 -2.35 -1.51
CA GLY A 161 -10.76 -2.01 -0.58
C GLY A 161 -10.17 -3.24 0.12
N VAL A 162 -8.93 -3.16 0.59
CA VAL A 162 -8.22 -4.25 1.27
C VAL A 162 -7.84 -3.84 2.70
N ALA A 163 -7.93 -4.77 3.65
CA ALA A 163 -7.43 -4.55 5.01
C ALA A 163 -5.88 -4.57 5.04
N ILE A 164 -5.26 -3.70 5.84
CA ILE A 164 -3.81 -3.68 5.99
C ILE A 164 -3.28 -4.99 6.56
N ASP A 165 -4.03 -5.63 7.45
CA ASP A 165 -3.70 -6.94 8.00
C ASP A 165 -3.62 -8.03 6.92
N ASP A 166 -4.51 -7.99 5.93
CA ASP A 166 -4.50 -8.91 4.79
C ASP A 166 -3.26 -8.72 3.92
N VAL A 167 -2.92 -7.46 3.64
CA VAL A 167 -1.68 -7.14 2.91
C VAL A 167 -0.46 -7.65 3.66
N ALA A 168 -0.41 -7.47 4.99
CA ALA A 168 0.69 -7.95 5.81
C ALA A 168 0.76 -9.49 5.80
N ARG A 169 -0.37 -10.21 5.91
CA ARG A 169 -0.42 -11.69 5.84
C ARG A 169 0.11 -12.21 4.49
N VAL A 170 -0.31 -11.60 3.38
CA VAL A 170 0.17 -11.96 2.04
C VAL A 170 1.67 -11.68 1.90
N ALA A 171 2.13 -10.50 2.37
CA ALA A 171 3.53 -10.14 2.32
C ALA A 171 4.41 -11.13 3.11
N VAL A 172 4.00 -11.50 4.33
CA VAL A 172 4.71 -12.51 5.16
C VAL A 172 4.80 -13.84 4.42
N THR A 173 3.68 -14.30 3.83
CA THR A 173 3.66 -15.56 3.06
C THR A 173 4.63 -15.52 1.89
N ALA A 174 4.66 -14.41 1.14
CA ALA A 174 5.56 -14.25 0.00
C ALA A 174 7.05 -14.15 0.42
N LEU A 175 7.34 -13.52 1.56
CA LEU A 175 8.70 -13.40 2.10
C LEU A 175 9.25 -14.72 2.61
N LEU A 176 8.41 -15.59 3.15
CA LEU A 176 8.82 -16.89 3.69
C LEU A 176 9.04 -17.95 2.61
N ASP A 177 8.34 -17.85 1.47
CA ASP A 177 8.55 -18.74 0.32
C ASP A 177 8.72 -17.93 -1.00
N PRO A 178 9.81 -17.13 -1.12
CA PRO A 178 9.97 -16.21 -2.23
C PRO A 178 10.04 -16.91 -3.60
N ARG A 179 10.50 -18.17 -3.63
CA ARG A 179 10.58 -18.93 -4.90
C ARG A 179 9.22 -19.26 -5.48
N ARG A 180 8.26 -19.60 -4.64
CA ARG A 180 6.87 -19.90 -5.05
C ARG A 180 6.15 -18.68 -5.62
N HIS A 181 6.52 -17.50 -5.16
CA HIS A 181 5.88 -16.23 -5.52
C HIS A 181 6.66 -15.43 -6.57
N ALA A 182 7.82 -15.94 -7.04
CA ALA A 182 8.65 -15.25 -8.02
C ALA A 182 7.91 -15.03 -9.36
N GLY A 183 7.99 -13.79 -9.88
CA GLY A 183 7.35 -13.39 -11.13
C GLY A 183 5.82 -13.32 -11.05
N ARG A 184 5.26 -13.22 -9.84
CA ARG A 184 3.82 -13.13 -9.62
C ARG A 184 3.37 -11.70 -9.30
N THR A 185 2.24 -11.33 -9.86
CA THR A 185 1.48 -10.14 -9.49
C THR A 185 0.17 -10.60 -8.85
N TYR A 186 -0.15 -10.04 -7.70
CA TYR A 186 -1.35 -10.34 -6.92
C TYR A 186 -2.18 -9.09 -6.73
N GLU A 187 -3.46 -9.16 -7.04
CA GLU A 187 -4.42 -8.08 -6.82
C GLU A 187 -5.04 -8.26 -5.42
N LEU A 188 -4.66 -7.43 -4.46
CA LEU A 188 -5.10 -7.57 -3.07
C LEU A 188 -6.32 -6.70 -2.81
N THR A 189 -7.45 -7.34 -2.62
CA THR A 189 -8.74 -6.70 -2.37
C THR A 189 -9.46 -7.36 -1.20
N GLY A 190 -10.44 -6.66 -0.64
CA GLY A 190 -11.44 -7.25 0.23
C GLY A 190 -12.40 -8.17 -0.54
N PRO A 191 -13.37 -8.76 0.17
CA PRO A 191 -14.30 -9.73 -0.41
C PRO A 191 -15.45 -9.10 -1.20
N GLU A 192 -15.59 -7.78 -1.16
CA GLU A 192 -16.73 -7.04 -1.71
C GLU A 192 -16.30 -5.73 -2.37
N ALA A 193 -17.05 -5.29 -3.36
CA ALA A 193 -16.91 -3.97 -3.97
C ALA A 193 -18.04 -3.07 -3.47
N LEU A 194 -17.69 -1.96 -2.80
CA LEU A 194 -18.63 -1.05 -2.15
C LEU A 194 -18.66 0.30 -2.86
N GLY A 195 -19.86 0.85 -3.05
CA GLY A 195 -20.05 2.25 -3.39
C GLY A 195 -19.78 3.15 -2.18
N LEU A 196 -19.46 4.43 -2.43
CA LEU A 196 -19.15 5.36 -1.32
C LEU A 196 -20.36 5.66 -0.41
N ASP A 197 -21.59 5.48 -0.90
CA ASP A 197 -22.79 5.54 -0.04
C ASP A 197 -22.82 4.35 0.94
N GLU A 198 -22.43 3.15 0.50
CA GLU A 198 -22.35 1.95 1.34
C GLU A 198 -21.21 2.06 2.37
N VAL A 199 -20.05 2.58 1.94
CA VAL A 199 -18.92 2.90 2.84
C VAL A 199 -19.35 3.90 3.91
N ALA A 200 -20.01 4.99 3.52
CA ALA A 200 -20.52 5.99 4.46
C ALA A 200 -21.50 5.39 5.46
N ALA A 201 -22.43 4.56 5.00
CA ALA A 201 -23.39 3.87 5.86
C ALA A 201 -22.69 2.89 6.83
N ALA A 202 -21.68 2.14 6.39
CA ALA A 202 -20.91 1.24 7.25
C ALA A 202 -20.16 2.00 8.35
N ILE A 203 -19.45 3.08 7.99
CA ILE A 203 -18.74 3.93 8.96
C ILE A 203 -19.74 4.57 9.94
N GLY A 204 -20.88 5.04 9.44
CA GLY A 204 -21.94 5.62 10.27
C GLY A 204 -22.46 4.65 11.32
N ARG A 205 -22.69 3.39 10.93
CA ARG A 205 -23.11 2.32 11.87
C ARG A 205 -22.04 2.03 12.92
N ALA A 206 -20.78 1.91 12.52
CA ALA A 206 -19.68 1.57 13.42
C ALA A 206 -19.39 2.70 14.42
N THR A 207 -19.51 3.97 14.00
CA THR A 207 -19.15 5.13 14.84
C THR A 207 -20.33 5.76 15.57
N GLY A 208 -21.57 5.38 15.26
CA GLY A 208 -22.78 6.03 15.76
C GLY A 208 -23.00 7.46 15.25
N ARG A 209 -22.26 7.90 14.21
CA ARG A 209 -22.35 9.22 13.60
C ARG A 209 -23.16 9.19 12.32
N ALA A 210 -23.80 10.31 11.98
CA ALA A 210 -24.37 10.48 10.64
C ALA A 210 -23.25 10.70 9.63
N VAL A 211 -23.05 9.74 8.73
CA VAL A 211 -22.05 9.82 7.64
C VAL A 211 -22.77 9.68 6.31
N ARG A 212 -22.39 10.49 5.33
CA ARG A 212 -22.98 10.48 3.99
C ARG A 212 -21.90 10.65 2.91
N TYR A 213 -22.16 10.14 1.73
CA TYR A 213 -21.38 10.48 0.55
C TYR A 213 -21.99 11.72 -0.14
N VAL A 214 -21.14 12.65 -0.55
CA VAL A 214 -21.48 13.85 -1.31
C VAL A 214 -20.75 13.78 -2.63
N ARG A 215 -21.52 13.60 -3.71
CA ARG A 215 -20.98 13.58 -5.07
C ARG A 215 -20.55 15.00 -5.44
N GLU A 216 -19.31 15.15 -5.82
CA GLU A 216 -18.74 16.39 -6.35
C GLU A 216 -18.44 16.22 -7.84
N THR A 217 -18.53 17.31 -8.59
CA THR A 217 -17.84 17.42 -9.87
C THR A 217 -16.34 17.53 -9.63
N HIS A 218 -15.53 17.37 -10.67
CA HIS A 218 -14.08 17.58 -10.55
C HIS A 218 -13.73 19.00 -10.07
N GLU A 219 -14.43 20.01 -10.58
CA GLU A 219 -14.24 21.41 -10.21
C GLU A 219 -14.58 21.66 -8.73
N GLU A 220 -15.72 21.13 -8.27
CA GLU A 220 -16.12 21.20 -6.86
C GLU A 220 -15.10 20.50 -5.96
N ALA A 221 -14.55 19.35 -6.41
CA ALA A 221 -13.54 18.60 -5.65
C ALA A 221 -12.22 19.37 -5.50
N VAL A 222 -11.81 20.14 -6.52
CA VAL A 222 -10.66 21.05 -6.41
C VAL A 222 -10.96 22.17 -5.42
N ALA A 223 -12.14 22.80 -5.53
CA ALA A 223 -12.55 23.89 -4.67
C ALA A 223 -12.66 23.48 -3.19
N SER A 224 -13.23 22.30 -2.90
CA SER A 224 -13.40 21.80 -1.54
C SER A 224 -12.06 21.49 -0.82
N ARG A 225 -11.00 21.26 -1.59
CA ARG A 225 -9.63 20.96 -1.06
C ARG A 225 -8.70 22.16 -1.03
N ALA A 226 -9.13 23.34 -1.53
CA ALA A 226 -8.30 24.55 -1.59
C ALA A 226 -7.78 25.01 -0.22
N GLY A 227 -8.50 24.69 0.88
CA GLY A 227 -8.11 25.02 2.24
C GLY A 227 -7.09 24.07 2.90
N TYR A 228 -6.70 22.98 2.24
CA TYR A 228 -5.83 21.97 2.87
C TYR A 228 -4.34 22.34 2.84
N GLY A 229 -3.95 23.40 2.12
CA GLY A 229 -2.56 23.83 2.01
C GLY A 229 -1.64 22.83 1.29
N ALA A 230 -2.22 21.91 0.52
CA ALA A 230 -1.50 20.94 -0.28
C ALA A 230 -1.08 21.53 -1.63
N ALA A 231 0.01 21.00 -2.20
CA ALA A 231 0.42 21.39 -3.54
C ALA A 231 -0.60 20.88 -4.60
N ASP A 232 -0.69 21.57 -5.74
CA ASP A 232 -1.65 21.26 -6.79
C ASP A 232 -1.56 19.80 -7.27
N TRP A 233 -0.36 19.26 -7.39
CA TRP A 233 -0.14 17.87 -7.80
C TRP A 233 -0.71 16.87 -6.78
N GLN A 234 -0.65 17.18 -5.46
CA GLN A 234 -1.22 16.33 -4.41
C GLN A 234 -2.75 16.36 -4.47
N VAL A 235 -3.33 17.55 -4.64
CA VAL A 235 -4.77 17.70 -4.81
C VAL A 235 -5.24 16.91 -6.03
N ALA A 236 -4.54 17.04 -7.16
CA ALA A 236 -4.81 16.27 -8.36
C ALA A 236 -4.71 14.75 -8.13
N ALA A 237 -3.67 14.29 -7.41
CA ALA A 237 -3.50 12.89 -7.07
C ALA A 237 -4.66 12.38 -6.19
N TRP A 238 -5.07 13.12 -5.15
CA TRP A 238 -6.18 12.72 -4.29
C TRP A 238 -7.52 12.66 -5.04
N ILE A 239 -7.79 13.63 -5.93
CA ILE A 239 -9.01 13.63 -6.75
C ILE A 239 -9.00 12.46 -7.73
N SER A 240 -7.84 12.14 -8.29
CA SER A 240 -7.71 11.05 -9.26
C SER A 240 -8.05 9.66 -8.68
N THR A 241 -7.97 9.48 -7.35
CA THR A 241 -8.47 8.27 -6.67
C THR A 241 -9.97 8.08 -6.91
N TYR A 242 -10.75 9.16 -6.77
CA TYR A 242 -12.19 9.11 -7.01
C TYR A 242 -12.52 8.88 -8.50
N THR A 243 -11.71 9.45 -9.39
CA THR A 243 -11.85 9.20 -10.84
C THR A 243 -11.59 7.72 -11.16
N ALA A 244 -10.62 7.07 -10.50
CA ALA A 244 -10.37 5.64 -10.66
C ALA A 244 -11.54 4.78 -10.14
N ILE A 245 -12.18 5.20 -9.03
CA ILE A 245 -13.40 4.55 -8.53
C ILE A 245 -14.53 4.70 -9.56
N GLU A 246 -14.78 5.92 -10.07
CA GLU A 246 -15.81 6.20 -11.08
C GLU A 246 -15.64 5.35 -12.34
N ARG A 247 -14.38 5.18 -12.78
CA ARG A 247 -14.04 4.36 -13.97
C ARG A 247 -14.08 2.85 -13.72
N GLY A 248 -14.33 2.42 -12.48
CA GLY A 248 -14.37 1.01 -12.11
C GLY A 248 -13.00 0.34 -11.99
N GLU A 249 -11.90 1.09 -12.06
CA GLU A 249 -10.54 0.54 -11.95
C GLU A 249 -10.28 -0.09 -10.58
N LEU A 250 -10.99 0.35 -9.54
CA LEU A 250 -10.84 -0.12 -8.16
C LEU A 250 -11.96 -1.08 -7.72
N GLY A 251 -12.91 -1.41 -8.59
CA GLY A 251 -14.11 -2.20 -8.24
C GLY A 251 -13.97 -3.70 -8.45
N VAL A 252 -12.86 -4.19 -8.97
CA VAL A 252 -12.68 -5.62 -9.27
C VAL A 252 -12.29 -6.36 -7.99
N VAL A 253 -13.11 -7.35 -7.59
CA VAL A 253 -12.81 -8.23 -6.44
C VAL A 253 -11.91 -9.38 -6.90
N SER A 254 -10.84 -9.63 -6.13
CA SER A 254 -9.91 -10.73 -6.33
C SER A 254 -9.97 -11.73 -5.17
N GLY A 255 -9.75 -13.01 -5.45
CA GLY A 255 -9.58 -14.06 -4.44
C GLY A 255 -8.13 -14.27 -3.99
N ASP A 256 -7.20 -13.37 -4.31
CA ASP A 256 -5.77 -13.60 -4.10
C ASP A 256 -5.38 -13.65 -2.63
N VAL A 257 -6.02 -12.86 -1.76
CA VAL A 257 -5.78 -12.89 -0.32
C VAL A 257 -6.03 -14.29 0.23
N GLU A 258 -7.20 -14.86 0.00
CA GLU A 258 -7.57 -16.19 0.48
C GLU A 258 -6.71 -17.28 -0.17
N ARG A 259 -6.49 -17.20 -1.47
CA ARG A 259 -5.69 -18.17 -2.23
C ARG A 259 -4.25 -18.27 -1.72
N ILE A 260 -3.66 -17.17 -1.26
CA ILE A 260 -2.26 -17.12 -0.80
C ILE A 260 -2.16 -17.47 0.67
N THR A 261 -3.06 -16.95 1.50
CA THR A 261 -3.00 -17.08 2.96
C THR A 261 -3.77 -18.26 3.52
N GLY A 262 -4.69 -18.84 2.74
CA GLY A 262 -5.65 -19.85 3.21
C GLY A 262 -6.73 -19.30 4.15
N GLN A 263 -6.83 -17.98 4.28
CA GLN A 263 -7.83 -17.30 5.10
C GLN A 263 -8.58 -16.26 4.27
N PRO A 264 -9.91 -16.11 4.45
CA PRO A 264 -10.69 -15.13 3.72
C PRO A 264 -10.18 -13.71 3.99
N ALA A 265 -10.36 -12.84 3.00
CA ALA A 265 -10.08 -11.41 3.17
C ALA A 265 -11.08 -10.78 4.15
N LEU A 266 -10.62 -9.80 4.92
CA LEU A 266 -11.45 -9.05 5.85
C LEU A 266 -12.36 -8.08 5.10
N ASP A 267 -13.62 -8.00 5.50
CA ASP A 267 -14.57 -7.00 5.02
C ASP A 267 -14.45 -5.67 5.81
N LEU A 268 -15.12 -4.64 5.31
CA LEU A 268 -15.11 -3.32 5.94
C LEU A 268 -15.69 -3.36 7.37
N ALA A 269 -16.72 -4.16 7.61
CA ALA A 269 -17.34 -4.25 8.93
C ALA A 269 -16.38 -4.84 9.96
N SER A 270 -15.63 -5.86 9.60
CA SER A 270 -14.59 -6.47 10.43
C SER A 270 -13.48 -5.48 10.76
N VAL A 271 -12.99 -4.72 9.77
CA VAL A 271 -11.95 -3.69 9.98
C VAL A 271 -12.44 -2.60 10.93
N LEU A 272 -13.68 -2.11 10.75
CA LEU A 272 -14.26 -1.07 11.61
C LEU A 272 -14.57 -1.56 13.04
N GLY A 273 -14.81 -2.85 13.22
CA GLY A 273 -15.07 -3.45 14.55
C GLY A 273 -13.80 -3.67 15.38
N HIS A 274 -12.61 -3.58 14.78
CA HIS A 274 -11.32 -3.71 15.45
C HIS A 274 -10.62 -2.36 15.67
N ALA A 275 -11.21 -1.24 15.23
CA ALA A 275 -10.64 0.11 15.25
C ALA A 275 -10.90 0.86 16.58
#